data_a89065d25271af3b17674c5a7ecf6f51
#
_entry.id   a89065d25271af3b17674c5a7ecf6f51
#
_cell.length_a   1.000
_cell.length_b   1.000
_cell.length_c   1.000
_cell.angle_alpha   90.00
_cell.angle_beta   90.00
_cell.angle_gamma   90.00
#
_symmetry.space_group_name_H-M   'P 1'
#
loop_
_entity.id
_entity.type
_entity.pdbx_description
1 polymer ?
#
loop_
_entity_poly.entity_id
_entity_poly.type
_entity_poly.pdbx_seq_one_letter_code
_entity_poly.pdbx_strand_id
1 'polypeptide(L)'
;MSLLEKALLDGQFAIPAEMAPPKGYDFTEALEVAQLLKGKVHGVNVTDMQSACLKASSLGLCAQLKLQGVEPILQITGRDRNRMAIMGDILSAASFGIDTMLALTGDHPVVGDCKNAKPVYDLDSVGILKMLSQMEETGLDCGGNALTGGAPKFFKGASVTPVYEPRFLQINKLRQKVEAGAKYIQTQGIFDIDTLKRFMDDVHAAGIDVPIMAGIIPLKAAGMAKFMNQNVPGIDVPQEMIDRLAAAAEEGKATGVKGLPMQLGIEMAAEMVAKIKEENICPGVHIMAIGAEKNVPVILEKAGI
;
A
#
# COMPACT_ATOMS: atom_id res chain seq x y z
N MET A 1 17.43 8.29 -5.03
CA MET A 1 16.92 7.95 -3.67
C MET A 1 15.59 8.67 -3.48
N SER A 2 14.53 7.90 -3.28
CA SER A 2 13.18 8.43 -3.09
C SER A 2 13.00 9.09 -1.72
N LEU A 3 11.91 9.87 -1.58
CA LEU A 3 11.56 10.46 -0.28
C LEU A 3 11.27 9.40 0.78
N LEU A 4 10.63 8.28 0.40
CA LEU A 4 10.34 7.19 1.32
C LEU A 4 11.62 6.50 1.79
N GLU A 5 12.54 6.17 0.88
CA GLU A 5 13.82 5.58 1.22
C GLU A 5 14.62 6.48 2.15
N LYS A 6 14.68 7.78 1.83
CA LYS A 6 15.36 8.77 2.64
C LYS A 6 14.76 8.86 4.04
N ALA A 7 13.43 8.96 4.16
CA ALA A 7 12.76 9.06 5.45
C ALA A 7 13.08 7.85 6.36
N LEU A 8 13.04 6.63 5.81
CA LEU A 8 13.36 5.41 6.56
C LEU A 8 14.83 5.35 6.98
N LEU A 9 15.76 5.74 6.10
CA LEU A 9 17.19 5.77 6.41
C LEU A 9 17.56 6.85 7.45
N ASP A 10 16.88 8.00 7.41
CA ASP A 10 17.08 9.09 8.37
C ASP A 10 16.36 8.84 9.72
N GLY A 11 15.68 7.70 9.88
CA GLY A 11 14.90 7.37 11.09
C GLY A 11 13.67 8.26 11.29
N GLN A 12 13.16 8.90 10.22
CA GLN A 12 11.93 9.67 10.26
C GLN A 12 10.72 8.73 10.22
N PHE A 13 9.63 9.14 10.87
CA PHE A 13 8.37 8.42 10.78
C PHE A 13 7.82 8.49 9.35
N ALA A 14 7.92 7.38 8.63
CA ALA A 14 7.60 7.32 7.19
C ALA A 14 6.09 7.25 6.95
N ILE A 15 5.58 8.04 6.00
CA ILE A 15 4.14 8.16 5.72
C ILE A 15 3.90 8.13 4.21
N PRO A 16 3.84 6.99 3.54
CA PRO A 16 3.23 6.87 2.23
C PRO A 16 1.70 6.87 2.33
N ALA A 17 1.01 7.39 1.30
CA ALA A 17 -0.43 7.32 1.16
C ALA A 17 -0.81 6.59 -0.13
N GLU A 18 -1.94 5.89 -0.13
CA GLU A 18 -2.42 5.15 -1.29
C GLU A 18 -3.37 5.98 -2.13
N MET A 19 -3.30 5.79 -3.45
CA MET A 19 -4.21 6.37 -4.43
C MET A 19 -4.50 5.35 -5.53
N ALA A 20 -5.78 5.16 -5.85
CA ALA A 20 -6.18 4.33 -6.98
C ALA A 20 -6.26 5.16 -8.27
N PRO A 21 -5.73 4.65 -9.41
CA PRO A 21 -6.06 5.24 -10.70
C PRO A 21 -7.58 5.23 -10.95
N PRO A 22 -8.12 6.14 -11.75
CA PRO A 22 -9.53 6.12 -12.12
C PRO A 22 -9.87 4.92 -13.01
N LYS A 23 -11.14 4.59 -13.14
CA LYS A 23 -11.65 3.56 -14.07
C LYS A 23 -11.67 4.05 -15.54
N GLY A 24 -11.17 5.24 -15.80
CA GLY A 24 -11.10 5.87 -17.11
C GLY A 24 -9.70 6.40 -17.40
N TYR A 25 -9.58 7.20 -18.44
CA TYR A 25 -8.32 7.82 -18.87
C TYR A 25 -8.13 9.25 -18.36
N ASP A 26 -9.13 9.85 -17.71
CA ASP A 26 -9.05 11.18 -17.14
C ASP A 26 -8.49 11.12 -15.72
N PHE A 27 -7.27 11.63 -15.55
CA PHE A 27 -6.55 11.64 -14.27
C PHE A 27 -6.68 12.98 -13.53
N THR A 28 -7.48 13.92 -14.01
CA THR A 28 -7.55 15.28 -13.46
C THR A 28 -7.80 15.28 -11.96
N GLU A 29 -8.84 14.58 -11.48
CA GLU A 29 -9.16 14.53 -10.04
C GLU A 29 -8.03 13.87 -9.23
N ALA A 30 -7.45 12.76 -9.73
CA ALA A 30 -6.35 12.08 -9.05
C ALA A 30 -5.12 12.98 -8.92
N LEU A 31 -4.80 13.76 -9.96
CA LEU A 31 -3.69 14.68 -9.95
C LEU A 31 -3.92 15.89 -9.02
N GLU A 32 -5.15 16.42 -8.96
CA GLU A 32 -5.53 17.46 -8.01
C GLU A 32 -5.37 16.98 -6.56
N VAL A 33 -5.86 15.78 -6.25
CA VAL A 33 -5.69 15.16 -4.92
C VAL A 33 -4.23 14.92 -4.60
N ALA A 34 -3.43 14.45 -5.56
CA ALA A 34 -2.00 14.24 -5.37
C ALA A 34 -1.25 15.53 -5.01
N GLN A 35 -1.66 16.68 -5.55
CA GLN A 35 -1.08 17.98 -5.15
C GLN A 35 -1.39 18.34 -3.69
N LEU A 36 -2.53 17.92 -3.14
CA LEU A 36 -2.84 18.09 -1.71
C LEU A 36 -1.94 17.23 -0.79
N LEU A 37 -1.45 16.11 -1.31
CA LEU A 37 -0.56 15.19 -0.59
C LEU A 37 0.92 15.60 -0.71
N LYS A 38 1.28 16.38 -1.73
CA LYS A 38 2.66 16.79 -2.00
C LYS A 38 3.27 17.51 -0.81
N GLY A 39 4.43 17.04 -0.36
CA GLY A 39 5.15 17.58 0.81
C GLY A 39 4.56 17.19 2.16
N LYS A 40 3.43 16.45 2.21
CA LYS A 40 2.81 15.94 3.43
C LYS A 40 3.01 14.44 3.61
N VAL A 41 3.33 13.74 2.54
CA VAL A 41 3.60 12.29 2.53
C VAL A 41 4.93 12.00 1.86
N HIS A 42 5.55 10.87 2.18
CA HIS A 42 6.84 10.44 1.65
C HIS A 42 6.73 9.68 0.31
N GLY A 43 5.53 9.50 -0.20
CA GLY A 43 5.24 8.90 -1.49
C GLY A 43 3.76 8.57 -1.64
N VAL A 44 3.32 8.46 -2.89
CA VAL A 44 1.95 8.07 -3.24
C VAL A 44 1.98 6.66 -3.84
N ASN A 45 1.48 5.66 -3.11
CA ASN A 45 1.28 4.31 -3.62
C ASN A 45 0.16 4.31 -4.66
N VAL A 46 0.49 4.03 -5.89
CA VAL A 46 -0.48 3.93 -6.98
C VAL A 46 -0.88 2.47 -7.15
N THR A 47 -2.14 2.16 -6.81
CA THR A 47 -2.64 0.78 -6.82
C THR A 47 -2.71 0.19 -8.23
N ASP A 48 -2.48 -1.11 -8.35
CA ASP A 48 -2.51 -1.85 -9.61
C ASP A 48 -3.74 -2.75 -9.68
N MET A 49 -4.84 -2.19 -10.18
CA MET A 49 -6.15 -2.87 -10.32
C MET A 49 -6.58 -3.56 -9.00
N GLN A 50 -6.62 -2.76 -7.94
CA GLN A 50 -6.98 -3.19 -6.58
C GLN A 50 -8.29 -3.99 -6.58
N SER A 51 -8.35 -5.06 -5.80
CA SER A 51 -9.47 -6.01 -5.74
C SER A 51 -9.86 -6.60 -7.10
N ALA A 52 -8.90 -6.72 -8.03
CA ALA A 52 -9.10 -7.19 -9.40
C ALA A 52 -10.17 -6.41 -10.18
N CYS A 53 -10.38 -5.14 -9.85
CA CYS A 53 -11.29 -4.25 -10.57
C CYS A 53 -10.51 -3.42 -11.61
N LEU A 54 -11.08 -3.29 -12.82
CA LEU A 54 -10.48 -2.52 -13.90
C LEU A 54 -10.26 -1.06 -13.49
N LYS A 55 -9.03 -0.62 -13.63
CA LYS A 55 -8.57 0.75 -13.46
C LYS A 55 -7.58 1.09 -14.58
N ALA A 56 -7.24 2.34 -14.75
CA ALA A 56 -6.07 2.70 -15.55
C ALA A 56 -4.79 2.08 -14.93
N SER A 57 -3.76 1.88 -15.76
CA SER A 57 -2.48 1.31 -15.30
C SER A 57 -1.84 2.14 -14.19
N SER A 58 -1.33 1.46 -13.16
CA SER A 58 -0.52 2.10 -12.10
C SER A 58 0.64 2.89 -12.67
N LEU A 59 1.36 2.35 -13.66
CA LEU A 59 2.46 3.02 -14.34
C LEU A 59 2.02 4.33 -15.00
N GLY A 60 0.84 4.35 -15.64
CA GLY A 60 0.31 5.54 -16.30
C GLY A 60 0.10 6.70 -15.32
N LEU A 61 -0.50 6.44 -14.15
CA LEU A 61 -0.69 7.47 -13.12
C LEU A 61 0.66 7.82 -12.46
N CYS A 62 1.53 6.84 -12.17
CA CYS A 62 2.86 7.11 -11.62
C CYS A 62 3.68 8.07 -12.49
N ALA A 63 3.66 7.88 -13.81
CA ALA A 63 4.34 8.78 -14.75
C ALA A 63 3.78 10.22 -14.67
N GLN A 64 2.46 10.38 -14.63
CA GLN A 64 1.82 11.68 -14.48
C GLN A 64 2.17 12.35 -13.14
N LEU A 65 2.15 11.60 -12.03
CA LEU A 65 2.54 12.10 -10.71
C LEU A 65 3.99 12.59 -10.72
N LYS A 66 4.90 11.80 -11.28
CA LYS A 66 6.32 12.16 -11.35
C LYS A 66 6.56 13.44 -12.14
N LEU A 67 5.87 13.62 -13.28
CA LEU A 67 5.92 14.84 -14.08
C LEU A 67 5.44 16.08 -13.31
N GLN A 68 4.55 15.90 -12.34
CA GLN A 68 4.07 16.97 -11.46
C GLN A 68 4.89 17.15 -10.18
N GLY A 69 5.99 16.40 -10.04
CA GLY A 69 6.89 16.46 -8.88
C GLY A 69 6.26 15.88 -7.61
N VAL A 70 5.36 14.91 -7.76
CA VAL A 70 4.86 14.05 -6.68
C VAL A 70 5.59 12.72 -6.76
N GLU A 71 6.13 12.23 -5.65
CA GLU A 71 6.86 10.95 -5.61
C GLU A 71 5.88 9.77 -5.67
N PRO A 72 5.86 8.98 -6.76
CA PRO A 72 5.03 7.80 -6.85
C PRO A 72 5.74 6.58 -6.27
N ILE A 73 4.96 5.65 -5.74
CA ILE A 73 5.35 4.29 -5.43
C ILE A 73 4.58 3.39 -6.38
N LEU A 74 5.27 2.76 -7.32
CA LEU A 74 4.66 1.93 -8.34
C LEU A 74 4.25 0.58 -7.77
N GLN A 75 2.95 0.31 -7.66
CA GLN A 75 2.49 -1.06 -7.39
C GLN A 75 2.48 -1.87 -8.70
N ILE A 76 3.00 -3.09 -8.63
CA ILE A 76 2.99 -4.05 -9.73
C ILE A 76 2.49 -5.39 -9.24
N THR A 77 1.46 -5.94 -9.93
CA THR A 77 0.91 -7.27 -9.66
C THR A 77 1.38 -8.29 -10.70
N GLY A 78 1.67 -9.52 -10.25
CA GLY A 78 1.90 -10.66 -11.13
C GLY A 78 0.62 -11.21 -11.76
N ARG A 79 -0.57 -10.82 -11.27
CA ARG A 79 -1.86 -11.33 -11.73
C ARG A 79 -2.08 -11.14 -13.22
N ASP A 80 -1.78 -9.96 -13.75
CA ASP A 80 -2.17 -9.55 -15.10
C ASP A 80 -1.04 -9.61 -16.11
N ARG A 81 0.20 -9.88 -15.67
CA ARG A 81 1.42 -9.75 -16.48
C ARG A 81 2.34 -10.96 -16.34
N ASN A 82 2.96 -11.37 -17.43
CA ASN A 82 4.11 -12.26 -17.37
C ASN A 82 5.39 -11.45 -17.08
N ARG A 83 6.50 -12.16 -16.79
CA ARG A 83 7.79 -11.54 -16.45
C ARG A 83 8.30 -10.56 -17.51
N MET A 84 8.07 -10.82 -18.79
CA MET A 84 8.51 -9.92 -19.87
C MET A 84 7.75 -8.58 -19.81
N ALA A 85 6.44 -8.61 -19.60
CA ALA A 85 5.62 -7.41 -19.44
C ALA A 85 6.02 -6.64 -18.16
N ILE A 86 6.26 -7.35 -17.03
CA ILE A 86 6.73 -6.74 -15.79
C ILE A 86 8.08 -6.03 -15.99
N MET A 87 9.05 -6.68 -16.66
CA MET A 87 10.34 -6.05 -16.97
C MET A 87 10.17 -4.79 -17.84
N GLY A 88 9.30 -4.85 -18.86
CA GLY A 88 8.99 -3.70 -19.72
C GLY A 88 8.42 -2.52 -18.93
N ASP A 89 7.48 -2.79 -18.01
CA ASP A 89 6.91 -1.76 -17.13
C ASP A 89 7.96 -1.17 -16.20
N ILE A 90 8.84 -1.99 -15.63
CA ILE A 90 9.94 -1.55 -14.74
C ILE A 90 10.96 -0.68 -15.50
N LEU A 91 11.36 -1.07 -16.70
CA LEU A 91 12.26 -0.26 -17.54
C LEU A 91 11.61 1.08 -17.91
N SER A 92 10.32 1.07 -18.23
CA SER A 92 9.55 2.28 -18.50
C SER A 92 9.44 3.17 -17.25
N ALA A 93 9.15 2.60 -16.07
CA ALA A 93 9.10 3.34 -14.81
C ALA A 93 10.44 4.02 -14.51
N ALA A 94 11.56 3.31 -14.69
CA ALA A 94 12.90 3.87 -14.51
C ALA A 94 13.18 5.03 -15.47
N SER A 95 12.70 4.96 -16.73
CA SER A 95 12.86 6.04 -17.70
C SER A 95 12.14 7.34 -17.31
N PHE A 96 11.06 7.24 -16.51
CA PHE A 96 10.39 8.38 -15.90
C PHE A 96 11.05 8.84 -14.59
N GLY A 97 12.12 8.18 -14.13
CA GLY A 97 12.77 8.47 -12.85
C GLY A 97 11.97 7.98 -11.63
N ILE A 98 11.10 6.98 -11.81
CA ILE A 98 10.43 6.28 -10.72
C ILE A 98 11.39 5.24 -10.17
N ASP A 99 11.71 5.32 -8.88
CA ASP A 99 12.73 4.50 -8.22
C ASP A 99 12.20 3.72 -6.99
N THR A 100 10.88 3.77 -6.76
CA THR A 100 10.24 3.08 -5.64
C THR A 100 9.07 2.24 -6.14
N MET A 101 8.99 0.99 -5.69
CA MET A 101 7.94 0.08 -6.11
C MET A 101 7.48 -0.86 -5.00
N LEU A 102 6.26 -1.37 -5.14
CA LEU A 102 5.68 -2.40 -4.27
C LEU A 102 5.29 -3.64 -5.11
N ALA A 103 5.94 -4.77 -4.85
CA ALA A 103 5.66 -6.02 -5.54
C ALA A 103 4.50 -6.77 -4.89
N LEU A 104 3.48 -7.09 -5.68
CA LEU A 104 2.26 -7.76 -5.23
C LEU A 104 1.98 -9.00 -6.09
N THR A 105 1.32 -10.00 -5.50
CA THR A 105 0.77 -11.13 -6.28
C THR A 105 -0.50 -10.70 -7.02
N GLY A 106 -1.36 -9.95 -6.36
CA GLY A 106 -2.67 -9.50 -6.82
C GLY A 106 -3.80 -10.50 -6.52
N ASP A 107 -5.00 -9.97 -6.31
CA ASP A 107 -6.22 -10.76 -6.06
C ASP A 107 -6.65 -11.49 -7.33
N HIS A 108 -7.26 -12.68 -7.18
CA HIS A 108 -7.73 -13.44 -8.34
C HIS A 108 -8.88 -12.69 -9.07
N PRO A 109 -8.92 -12.68 -10.42
CA PRO A 109 -9.94 -11.94 -11.19
C PRO A 109 -11.39 -12.28 -10.83
N VAL A 110 -11.64 -13.47 -10.27
CA VAL A 110 -12.98 -13.91 -9.87
C VAL A 110 -13.65 -13.00 -8.83
N VAL A 111 -12.85 -12.29 -8.00
CA VAL A 111 -13.37 -11.37 -6.98
C VAL A 111 -13.65 -9.96 -7.51
N GLY A 112 -13.15 -9.66 -8.71
CA GLY A 112 -13.26 -8.33 -9.33
C GLY A 112 -14.47 -8.16 -10.23
N ASP A 113 -14.41 -7.12 -11.07
CA ASP A 113 -15.48 -6.73 -12.00
C ASP A 113 -15.34 -7.39 -13.38
N CYS A 114 -14.15 -7.89 -13.75
CA CYS A 114 -13.89 -8.56 -15.01
C CYS A 114 -13.63 -10.07 -14.80
N LYS A 115 -14.65 -10.81 -14.35
CA LYS A 115 -14.53 -12.22 -13.92
C LYS A 115 -14.05 -13.19 -15.01
N ASN A 116 -14.18 -12.81 -16.29
CA ASN A 116 -13.73 -13.63 -17.42
C ASN A 116 -12.27 -13.41 -17.80
N ALA A 117 -11.60 -12.43 -17.18
CA ALA A 117 -10.17 -12.21 -17.39
C ALA A 117 -9.39 -13.45 -16.91
N LYS A 118 -8.40 -13.86 -17.70
CA LYS A 118 -7.54 -14.99 -17.35
C LYS A 118 -6.35 -14.48 -16.58
N PRO A 119 -6.10 -14.96 -15.33
CA PRO A 119 -4.91 -14.58 -14.61
C PRO A 119 -3.66 -15.18 -15.28
N VAL A 120 -2.56 -14.49 -15.19
CA VAL A 120 -1.27 -14.93 -15.72
C VAL A 120 -0.45 -15.62 -14.62
N TYR A 121 -0.17 -14.91 -13.52
CA TYR A 121 0.60 -15.42 -12.38
C TYR A 121 1.89 -16.17 -12.78
N ASP A 122 2.62 -15.66 -13.80
CA ASP A 122 3.96 -16.14 -14.12
C ASP A 122 4.91 -15.96 -12.93
N LEU A 123 4.76 -14.84 -12.22
CA LEU A 123 5.48 -14.53 -10.99
C LEU A 123 4.50 -14.10 -9.88
N ASP A 124 4.76 -14.56 -8.67
CA ASP A 124 4.19 -13.97 -7.45
C ASP A 124 5.07 -12.80 -6.96
N SER A 125 4.69 -12.16 -5.86
CA SER A 125 5.46 -11.04 -5.30
C SER A 125 6.92 -11.39 -4.98
N VAL A 126 7.19 -12.61 -4.53
CA VAL A 126 8.57 -13.08 -4.27
C VAL A 126 9.34 -13.25 -5.57
N GLY A 127 8.70 -13.84 -6.58
CA GLY A 127 9.28 -14.00 -7.91
C GLY A 127 9.63 -12.66 -8.58
N ILE A 128 8.74 -11.65 -8.45
CA ILE A 128 8.99 -10.29 -8.94
C ILE A 128 10.22 -9.68 -8.25
N LEU A 129 10.29 -9.75 -6.91
CA LEU A 129 11.43 -9.23 -6.16
C LEU A 129 12.76 -9.92 -6.56
N LYS A 130 12.76 -11.26 -6.68
CA LYS A 130 13.95 -12.02 -7.10
C LYS A 130 14.40 -11.62 -8.51
N MET A 131 13.47 -11.53 -9.44
CA MET A 131 13.76 -11.11 -10.82
C MET A 131 14.42 -9.72 -10.86
N LEU A 132 13.85 -8.75 -10.13
CA LEU A 132 14.40 -7.40 -10.07
C LEU A 132 15.76 -7.35 -9.39
N SER A 133 15.97 -8.08 -8.30
CA SER A 133 17.28 -8.17 -7.64
C SER A 133 18.32 -8.78 -8.56
N GLN A 134 17.99 -9.83 -9.31
CA GLN A 134 18.87 -10.42 -10.29
C GLN A 134 19.21 -9.46 -11.44
N MET A 135 18.21 -8.71 -11.94
CA MET A 135 18.45 -7.68 -12.97
C MET A 135 19.42 -6.60 -12.46
N GLU A 136 19.21 -6.11 -11.22
CA GLU A 136 20.08 -5.10 -10.59
C GLU A 136 21.53 -5.59 -10.40
N GLU A 137 21.72 -6.86 -10.04
CA GLU A 137 23.02 -7.46 -9.77
C GLU A 137 23.80 -7.76 -11.06
N THR A 138 23.10 -8.25 -12.08
CA THR A 138 23.76 -8.77 -13.30
C THR A 138 23.76 -7.79 -14.46
N GLY A 139 22.84 -6.83 -14.49
CA GLY A 139 22.61 -5.97 -15.67
C GLY A 139 21.97 -6.70 -16.85
N LEU A 140 21.40 -7.90 -16.62
CA LEU A 140 20.81 -8.75 -17.65
C LEU A 140 19.29 -8.83 -17.49
N ASP A 141 18.59 -9.05 -18.61
CA ASP A 141 17.18 -9.44 -18.59
C ASP A 141 17.02 -10.93 -18.20
N CYS A 142 15.79 -11.42 -18.11
CA CYS A 142 15.53 -12.83 -17.77
C CYS A 142 15.91 -13.81 -18.87
N GLY A 143 16.25 -13.35 -20.06
CA GLY A 143 16.79 -14.13 -21.18
C GLY A 143 18.32 -14.19 -21.21
N GLY A 144 19.00 -13.48 -20.28
CA GLY A 144 20.45 -13.39 -20.21
C GLY A 144 21.06 -12.33 -21.13
N ASN A 145 20.27 -11.41 -21.69
CA ASN A 145 20.76 -10.36 -22.56
C ASN A 145 21.05 -9.08 -21.76
N ALA A 146 22.12 -8.38 -22.12
CA ALA A 146 22.51 -7.14 -21.46
C ALA A 146 21.48 -6.01 -21.68
N LEU A 147 21.14 -5.32 -20.59
CA LEU A 147 20.27 -4.17 -20.63
C LEU A 147 21.04 -2.93 -21.11
N THR A 148 20.47 -2.21 -22.06
CA THR A 148 21.05 -0.95 -22.56
C THR A 148 20.95 0.14 -21.48
N GLY A 149 22.08 0.75 -21.13
CA GLY A 149 22.12 1.77 -20.07
C GLY A 149 22.25 1.22 -18.65
N GLY A 150 22.36 -0.11 -18.51
CA GLY A 150 22.45 -0.81 -17.23
C GLY A 150 21.09 -1.16 -16.60
N ALA A 151 21.13 -1.83 -15.46
CA ALA A 151 19.92 -2.19 -14.75
C ALA A 151 19.39 -1.03 -13.90
N PRO A 152 18.08 -0.77 -13.92
CA PRO A 152 17.47 0.21 -13.03
C PRO A 152 17.52 -0.29 -11.58
N LYS A 153 17.72 0.63 -10.64
CA LYS A 153 17.70 0.34 -9.21
C LYS A 153 16.39 0.84 -8.61
N PHE A 154 15.75 -0.02 -7.81
CA PHE A 154 14.50 0.32 -7.14
C PHE A 154 14.62 0.12 -5.63
N PHE A 155 14.04 1.05 -4.87
CA PHE A 155 13.68 0.80 -3.48
C PHE A 155 12.44 -0.10 -3.48
N LYS A 156 12.66 -1.42 -3.31
CA LYS A 156 11.66 -2.48 -3.51
C LYS A 156 10.92 -2.77 -2.21
N GLY A 157 9.59 -2.74 -2.25
CA GLY A 157 8.74 -3.12 -1.15
C GLY A 157 7.87 -4.34 -1.44
N ALA A 158 7.25 -4.85 -0.40
CA ALA A 158 6.25 -5.90 -0.45
C ALA A 158 5.21 -5.72 0.67
N SER A 159 4.13 -6.52 0.64
CA SER A 159 3.09 -6.48 1.66
C SER A 159 3.11 -7.70 2.58
N VAL A 160 2.50 -7.57 3.76
CA VAL A 160 2.25 -8.65 4.71
C VAL A 160 0.88 -8.46 5.37
N THR A 161 0.30 -9.55 5.87
CA THR A 161 -1.03 -9.53 6.50
C THR A 161 -0.95 -10.03 7.95
N PRO A 162 -0.84 -9.14 8.94
CA PRO A 162 -0.59 -9.49 10.35
C PRO A 162 -1.69 -10.32 11.02
N VAL A 163 -2.94 -10.18 10.59
CA VAL A 163 -4.10 -10.83 11.22
C VAL A 163 -4.30 -12.30 10.84
N TYR A 164 -3.59 -12.80 9.81
CA TYR A 164 -3.75 -14.19 9.40
C TYR A 164 -3.13 -15.18 10.39
N GLU A 165 -3.91 -16.20 10.72
CA GLU A 165 -3.47 -17.34 11.50
C GLU A 165 -3.34 -18.62 10.61
N PRO A 166 -2.36 -19.47 10.86
CA PRO A 166 -1.31 -19.29 11.87
C PRO A 166 -0.24 -18.29 11.42
N ARG A 167 0.15 -17.35 12.31
CA ARG A 167 1.08 -16.25 11.99
C ARG A 167 2.43 -16.68 11.45
N PHE A 168 2.93 -17.86 11.85
CA PHE A 168 4.22 -18.35 11.35
C PHE A 168 4.28 -18.44 9.81
N LEU A 169 3.15 -18.66 9.12
CA LEU A 169 3.10 -18.65 7.66
C LEU A 169 3.36 -17.25 7.09
N GLN A 170 2.83 -16.23 7.74
CA GLN A 170 3.09 -14.84 7.35
C GLN A 170 4.55 -14.45 7.61
N ILE A 171 5.13 -14.86 8.74
CA ILE A 171 6.54 -14.65 9.06
C ILE A 171 7.45 -15.35 8.04
N ASN A 172 7.16 -16.59 7.68
CA ASN A 172 7.92 -17.30 6.65
C ASN A 172 7.82 -16.64 5.27
N LYS A 173 6.63 -16.16 4.89
CA LYS A 173 6.44 -15.44 3.62
C LYS A 173 7.15 -14.08 3.63
N LEU A 174 7.14 -13.39 4.77
CA LEU A 174 7.88 -12.15 4.98
C LEU A 174 9.40 -12.37 4.80
N ARG A 175 9.94 -13.41 5.45
CA ARG A 175 11.36 -13.79 5.29
C ARG A 175 11.72 -14.01 3.82
N GLN A 176 10.93 -14.78 3.08
CA GLN A 176 11.16 -15.01 1.65
C GLN A 176 11.18 -13.70 0.83
N LYS A 177 10.32 -12.73 1.18
CA LYS A 177 10.28 -11.41 0.52
C LYS A 177 11.54 -10.59 0.83
N VAL A 178 12.00 -10.60 2.07
CA VAL A 178 13.24 -9.93 2.48
C VAL A 178 14.46 -10.56 1.80
N GLU A 179 14.57 -11.89 1.81
CA GLU A 179 15.62 -12.63 1.10
C GLU A 179 15.59 -12.39 -0.41
N ALA A 180 14.40 -12.16 -0.98
CA ALA A 180 14.23 -11.80 -2.40
C ALA A 180 14.59 -10.34 -2.72
N GLY A 181 14.93 -9.52 -1.71
CA GLY A 181 15.41 -8.15 -1.89
C GLY A 181 14.42 -7.05 -1.51
N ALA A 182 13.33 -7.36 -0.79
CA ALA A 182 12.47 -6.32 -0.22
C ALA A 182 13.25 -5.47 0.80
N LYS A 183 13.15 -4.14 0.68
CA LYS A 183 13.81 -3.15 1.52
C LYS A 183 12.85 -2.46 2.48
N TYR A 184 11.56 -2.58 2.27
CA TYR A 184 10.50 -2.15 3.16
C TYR A 184 9.26 -3.03 3.00
N ILE A 185 8.40 -3.01 4.00
CA ILE A 185 7.15 -3.78 4.01
C ILE A 185 6.00 -2.85 4.38
N GLN A 186 4.84 -3.08 3.79
CA GLN A 186 3.57 -2.46 4.18
C GLN A 186 2.61 -3.54 4.66
N THR A 187 1.95 -3.32 5.80
CA THR A 187 0.94 -4.28 6.26
C THR A 187 -0.40 -4.04 5.55
N GLN A 188 -1.25 -5.06 5.54
CA GLN A 188 -2.69 -4.87 5.33
C GLN A 188 -3.27 -3.98 6.44
N GLY A 189 -4.48 -3.43 6.24
CA GLY A 189 -5.11 -2.53 7.21
C GLY A 189 -5.18 -3.12 8.62
N ILE A 190 -4.70 -2.35 9.58
CA ILE A 190 -4.70 -2.68 11.01
C ILE A 190 -5.78 -1.85 11.70
N PHE A 191 -6.56 -2.47 12.55
CA PHE A 191 -7.61 -1.86 13.36
C PHE A 191 -7.47 -2.16 14.86
N ASP A 192 -6.49 -3.02 15.21
CA ASP A 192 -6.14 -3.37 16.58
C ASP A 192 -4.62 -3.27 16.78
N ILE A 193 -4.23 -2.38 17.69
CA ILE A 193 -2.81 -2.12 18.02
C ILE A 193 -2.15 -3.34 18.66
N ASP A 194 -2.87 -4.11 19.46
CA ASP A 194 -2.29 -5.28 20.13
C ASP A 194 -2.00 -6.41 19.13
N THR A 195 -2.81 -6.54 18.09
CA THR A 195 -2.53 -7.44 16.96
C THR A 195 -1.26 -7.01 16.22
N LEU A 196 -1.07 -5.71 15.98
CA LEU A 196 0.14 -5.20 15.37
C LEU A 196 1.37 -5.46 16.25
N LYS A 197 1.31 -5.19 17.54
CA LYS A 197 2.41 -5.44 18.49
C LYS A 197 2.82 -6.91 18.49
N ARG A 198 1.85 -7.82 18.66
CA ARG A 198 2.13 -9.28 18.62
C ARG A 198 2.80 -9.70 17.32
N PHE A 199 2.37 -9.14 16.18
CA PHE A 199 3.00 -9.43 14.90
C PHE A 199 4.44 -8.89 14.84
N MET A 200 4.70 -7.68 15.32
CA MET A 200 6.04 -7.11 15.37
C MET A 200 6.97 -7.89 16.30
N ASP A 201 6.45 -8.39 17.46
CA ASP A 201 7.20 -9.28 18.35
C ASP A 201 7.62 -10.58 17.63
N ASP A 202 6.71 -11.20 16.88
CA ASP A 202 7.00 -12.40 16.08
C ASP A 202 8.06 -12.12 14.99
N VAL A 203 8.00 -10.94 14.34
CA VAL A 203 8.98 -10.49 13.34
C VAL A 203 10.38 -10.35 13.98
N HIS A 204 10.45 -9.69 15.12
CA HIS A 204 11.71 -9.50 15.86
C HIS A 204 12.27 -10.85 16.36
N ALA A 205 11.41 -11.71 16.93
CA ALA A 205 11.80 -13.06 17.37
C ALA A 205 12.32 -13.92 16.21
N ALA A 206 11.82 -13.69 14.99
CA ALA A 206 12.29 -14.36 13.78
C ALA A 206 13.62 -13.81 13.23
N GLY A 207 14.18 -12.74 13.84
CA GLY A 207 15.41 -12.08 13.39
C GLY A 207 15.25 -11.38 12.03
N ILE A 208 14.06 -10.89 11.70
CA ILE A 208 13.79 -10.17 10.46
C ILE A 208 13.96 -8.67 10.74
N ASP A 209 14.94 -8.07 10.09
CA ASP A 209 15.28 -6.65 10.21
C ASP A 209 14.96 -5.93 8.90
N VAL A 210 13.71 -5.49 8.75
CA VAL A 210 13.23 -4.70 7.62
C VAL A 210 12.21 -3.68 8.12
N PRO A 211 12.23 -2.42 7.65
CA PRO A 211 11.21 -1.44 8.01
C PRO A 211 9.80 -1.92 7.61
N ILE A 212 8.89 -1.99 8.58
CA ILE A 212 7.49 -2.38 8.38
C ILE A 212 6.60 -1.19 8.71
N MET A 213 5.84 -0.71 7.73
CA MET A 213 4.86 0.37 7.91
C MET A 213 3.48 -0.21 8.10
N ALA A 214 2.77 0.24 9.15
CA ALA A 214 1.43 -0.23 9.46
C ALA A 214 0.39 0.36 8.50
N GLY A 215 -0.46 -0.48 7.92
CA GLY A 215 -1.56 -0.05 7.06
C GLY A 215 -2.70 0.55 7.88
N ILE A 216 -3.12 1.77 7.56
CA ILE A 216 -4.20 2.48 8.23
C ILE A 216 -5.31 2.78 7.22
N ILE A 217 -6.53 2.33 7.51
CA ILE A 217 -7.71 2.57 6.68
C ILE A 217 -8.71 3.42 7.48
N PRO A 218 -8.94 4.70 7.14
CA PRO A 218 -9.99 5.49 7.76
C PRO A 218 -11.36 4.96 7.32
N LEU A 219 -12.16 4.50 8.30
CA LEU A 219 -13.47 3.94 8.05
C LEU A 219 -14.49 5.05 7.78
N LYS A 220 -15.25 4.93 6.70
CA LYS A 220 -16.23 5.96 6.30
C LYS A 220 -17.65 5.70 6.86
N ALA A 221 -17.94 4.47 7.19
CA ALA A 221 -19.27 4.05 7.71
C ALA A 221 -19.19 2.61 8.26
N ALA A 222 -20.12 2.26 9.14
CA ALA A 222 -20.27 0.90 9.67
C ALA A 222 -20.49 -0.15 8.56
N GLY A 223 -21.19 0.21 7.48
CA GLY A 223 -21.39 -0.67 6.31
C GLY A 223 -20.08 -1.02 5.60
N MET A 224 -19.14 -0.08 5.47
CA MET A 224 -17.81 -0.33 4.92
C MET A 224 -17.03 -1.32 5.81
N ALA A 225 -17.02 -1.11 7.11
CA ALA A 225 -16.34 -1.99 8.04
C ALA A 225 -16.88 -3.43 8.00
N LYS A 226 -18.21 -3.59 8.01
CA LYS A 226 -18.86 -4.91 7.87
C LYS A 226 -18.53 -5.59 6.55
N PHE A 227 -18.57 -4.82 5.45
CA PHE A 227 -18.21 -5.33 4.13
C PHE A 227 -16.76 -5.82 4.09
N MET A 228 -15.84 -5.07 4.70
CA MET A 228 -14.42 -5.43 4.74
C MET A 228 -14.20 -6.74 5.52
N ASN A 229 -14.81 -6.89 6.70
CA ASN A 229 -14.72 -8.14 7.48
C ASN A 229 -15.27 -9.36 6.73
N GLN A 230 -16.26 -9.17 5.86
CA GLN A 230 -16.88 -10.27 5.12
C GLN A 230 -16.19 -10.60 3.80
N ASN A 231 -15.57 -9.62 3.14
CA ASN A 231 -15.18 -9.73 1.75
C ASN A 231 -13.71 -9.43 1.47
N VAL A 232 -12.97 -8.81 2.41
CA VAL A 232 -11.57 -8.45 2.21
C VAL A 232 -10.68 -9.33 3.06
N PRO A 233 -9.96 -10.28 2.45
CA PRO A 233 -9.06 -11.15 3.20
C PRO A 233 -8.00 -10.35 3.96
N GLY A 234 -7.78 -10.73 5.23
CA GLY A 234 -6.76 -10.08 6.04
C GLY A 234 -7.18 -8.74 6.66
N ILE A 235 -8.46 -8.45 6.68
CA ILE A 235 -9.06 -7.35 7.43
C ILE A 235 -9.87 -7.92 8.59
N ASP A 236 -9.68 -7.34 9.76
CA ASP A 236 -10.45 -7.62 10.98
C ASP A 236 -10.71 -6.31 11.71
N VAL A 237 -11.91 -5.75 11.49
CA VAL A 237 -12.39 -4.53 12.14
C VAL A 237 -13.13 -4.93 13.42
N PRO A 238 -12.68 -4.48 14.62
CA PRO A 238 -13.33 -4.77 15.88
C PRO A 238 -14.81 -4.33 15.91
N GLN A 239 -15.67 -5.15 16.52
CA GLN A 239 -17.10 -4.87 16.61
C GLN A 239 -17.39 -3.52 17.28
N GLU A 240 -16.58 -3.14 18.26
CA GLU A 240 -16.70 -1.84 18.93
C GLU A 240 -16.58 -0.66 17.95
N MET A 241 -15.61 -0.72 17.00
CA MET A 241 -15.48 0.33 15.99
C MET A 241 -16.69 0.39 15.07
N ILE A 242 -17.24 -0.77 14.70
CA ILE A 242 -18.45 -0.87 13.88
C ILE A 242 -19.65 -0.24 14.60
N ASP A 243 -19.80 -0.52 15.88
CA ASP A 243 -20.90 -0.01 16.71
C ASP A 243 -20.78 1.51 16.92
N ARG A 244 -19.57 2.04 17.15
CA ARG A 244 -19.30 3.48 17.22
C ARG A 244 -19.69 4.19 15.92
N LEU A 245 -19.32 3.63 14.76
CA LEU A 245 -19.69 4.19 13.45
C LEU A 245 -21.20 4.15 13.21
N ALA A 246 -21.88 3.09 13.66
CA ALA A 246 -23.32 2.99 13.56
C ALA A 246 -24.02 4.03 14.45
N ALA A 247 -23.55 4.21 15.68
CA ALA A 247 -24.08 5.24 16.59
C ALA A 247 -23.91 6.65 16.03
N ALA A 248 -22.73 6.96 15.45
CA ALA A 248 -22.49 8.25 14.80
C ALA A 248 -23.42 8.48 13.58
N ALA A 249 -23.81 7.42 12.87
CA ALA A 249 -24.77 7.53 11.79
C ALA A 249 -26.19 7.85 12.29
N GLU A 250 -26.63 7.23 13.38
CA GLU A 250 -27.94 7.53 14.00
C GLU A 250 -27.97 8.93 14.61
N GLU A 251 -26.90 9.35 15.27
CA GLU A 251 -26.76 10.72 15.77
C GLU A 251 -26.86 11.75 14.64
N GLY A 252 -26.17 11.50 13.52
CA GLY A 252 -26.24 12.37 12.33
C GLY A 252 -27.65 12.49 11.76
N LYS A 253 -28.44 11.41 11.79
CA LYS A 253 -29.85 11.44 11.39
C LYS A 253 -30.70 12.25 12.38
N ALA A 254 -30.48 12.06 13.67
CA ALA A 254 -31.25 12.74 14.73
C ALA A 254 -30.96 14.25 14.77
N THR A 255 -29.71 14.65 14.54
CA THR A 255 -29.26 16.05 14.63
C THR A 255 -29.27 16.79 13.29
N GLY A 256 -29.42 16.07 12.17
CA GLY A 256 -29.29 16.63 10.81
C GLY A 256 -27.84 16.91 10.38
N VAL A 257 -26.85 16.55 11.19
CA VAL A 257 -25.41 16.72 10.87
C VAL A 257 -24.95 15.62 9.93
N LYS A 258 -24.43 15.99 8.76
CA LYS A 258 -23.92 15.04 7.75
C LYS A 258 -22.48 14.68 8.01
N GLY A 259 -22.10 13.45 7.69
CA GLY A 259 -20.70 13.00 7.64
C GLY A 259 -20.11 12.61 9.00
N LEU A 260 -20.87 12.54 10.08
CA LEU A 260 -20.37 12.14 11.41
C LEU A 260 -19.60 10.80 11.40
N PRO A 261 -20.05 9.73 10.71
CA PRO A 261 -19.27 8.49 10.66
C PRO A 261 -17.90 8.65 10.01
N MET A 262 -17.81 9.47 8.96
CA MET A 262 -16.51 9.75 8.30
C MET A 262 -15.59 10.55 9.21
N GLN A 263 -16.12 11.56 9.93
CA GLN A 263 -15.33 12.34 10.89
C GLN A 263 -14.80 11.44 12.01
N LEU A 264 -15.64 10.58 12.56
CA LEU A 264 -15.23 9.59 13.56
C LEU A 264 -14.17 8.63 13.01
N GLY A 265 -14.31 8.16 11.77
CA GLY A 265 -13.32 7.29 11.14
C GLY A 265 -11.97 7.96 10.91
N ILE A 266 -11.97 9.26 10.60
CA ILE A 266 -10.75 10.09 10.53
C ILE A 266 -10.10 10.19 11.93
N GLU A 267 -10.88 10.40 12.96
CA GLU A 267 -10.40 10.51 14.34
C GLU A 267 -9.79 9.18 14.82
N MET A 268 -10.50 8.07 14.64
CA MET A 268 -9.98 6.74 14.99
C MET A 268 -8.68 6.42 14.22
N ALA A 269 -8.58 6.78 12.94
CA ALA A 269 -7.36 6.59 12.17
C ALA A 269 -6.21 7.46 12.70
N ALA A 270 -6.48 8.71 13.05
CA ALA A 270 -5.48 9.62 13.62
C ALA A 270 -4.99 9.14 15.01
N GLU A 271 -5.89 8.65 15.87
CA GLU A 271 -5.54 8.04 17.16
C GLU A 271 -4.61 6.84 16.98
N MET A 272 -4.88 5.97 16.00
CA MET A 272 -4.01 4.83 15.71
C MET A 272 -2.64 5.27 15.20
N VAL A 273 -2.58 6.24 14.29
CA VAL A 273 -1.31 6.78 13.77
C VAL A 273 -0.49 7.40 14.90
N ALA A 274 -1.10 8.24 15.75
CA ALA A 274 -0.45 8.83 16.92
C ALA A 274 0.12 7.76 17.85
N LYS A 275 -0.68 6.76 18.21
CA LYS A 275 -0.28 5.68 19.11
C LYS A 275 0.87 4.83 18.53
N ILE A 276 0.85 4.50 17.23
CA ILE A 276 1.94 3.77 16.58
C ILE A 276 3.26 4.55 16.66
N LYS A 277 3.19 5.88 16.46
CA LYS A 277 4.35 6.76 16.54
C LYS A 277 4.85 6.93 17.97
N GLU A 278 3.96 7.26 18.91
CA GLU A 278 4.30 7.50 20.33
C GLU A 278 4.92 6.27 21.00
N GLU A 279 4.36 5.09 20.75
CA GLU A 279 4.86 3.83 21.29
C GLU A 279 6.01 3.21 20.47
N ASN A 280 6.40 3.86 19.36
CA ASN A 280 7.47 3.40 18.45
C ASN A 280 7.27 1.94 17.99
N ILE A 281 6.03 1.58 17.66
CA ILE A 281 5.67 0.20 17.26
C ILE A 281 6.21 -0.11 15.87
N CYS A 282 6.11 0.85 14.94
CA CYS A 282 6.59 0.77 13.57
C CYS A 282 7.29 2.06 13.16
N PRO A 283 8.26 2.01 12.22
CA PRO A 283 8.95 3.20 11.71
C PRO A 283 8.08 4.08 10.81
N GLY A 284 6.80 3.76 10.63
CA GLY A 284 5.89 4.54 9.83
C GLY A 284 4.52 3.89 9.64
N VAL A 285 3.65 4.57 8.91
CA VAL A 285 2.31 4.11 8.55
C VAL A 285 2.08 4.26 7.05
N HIS A 286 1.26 3.37 6.49
CA HIS A 286 0.78 3.46 5.11
C HIS A 286 -0.73 3.76 5.13
N ILE A 287 -1.15 4.94 4.64
CA ILE A 287 -2.55 5.37 4.72
C ILE A 287 -3.30 5.00 3.46
N MET A 288 -4.29 4.11 3.59
CA MET A 288 -5.17 3.62 2.52
C MET A 288 -6.55 4.26 2.64
N ALA A 289 -6.73 5.46 2.09
CA ALA A 289 -7.95 6.26 2.28
C ALA A 289 -9.15 5.80 1.42
N ILE A 290 -8.94 4.94 0.43
CA ILE A 290 -9.96 4.25 -0.40
C ILE A 290 -11.03 5.24 -0.94
N GLY A 291 -10.63 6.17 -1.83
CA GLY A 291 -11.49 7.19 -2.43
C GLY A 291 -11.84 8.35 -1.49
N ALA A 292 -11.01 8.56 -0.45
CA ALA A 292 -11.11 9.70 0.45
C ALA A 292 -9.72 10.32 0.74
N GLU A 293 -8.81 10.22 -0.23
CA GLU A 293 -7.40 10.58 -0.11
C GLU A 293 -7.19 12.05 0.30
N LYS A 294 -8.14 12.92 -0.04
CA LYS A 294 -8.16 14.32 0.40
C LYS A 294 -8.25 14.51 1.92
N ASN A 295 -8.64 13.46 2.66
CA ASN A 295 -8.68 13.48 4.13
C ASN A 295 -7.34 13.08 4.78
N VAL A 296 -6.37 12.57 4.01
CA VAL A 296 -5.05 12.18 4.54
C VAL A 296 -4.37 13.33 5.29
N PRO A 297 -4.32 14.57 4.76
CA PRO A 297 -3.74 15.69 5.50
C PRO A 297 -4.41 15.97 6.86
N VAL A 298 -5.74 15.81 6.93
CA VAL A 298 -6.51 16.00 8.17
C VAL A 298 -6.19 14.91 9.20
N ILE A 299 -6.01 13.66 8.74
CA ILE A 299 -5.61 12.54 9.61
C ILE A 299 -4.23 12.83 10.23
N LEU A 300 -3.27 13.28 9.40
CA LEU A 300 -1.92 13.59 9.85
C LEU A 300 -1.90 14.75 10.86
N GLU A 301 -2.61 15.84 10.57
CA GLU A 301 -2.75 16.98 11.47
C GLU A 301 -3.35 16.57 12.83
N LYS A 302 -4.44 15.78 12.83
CA LYS A 302 -5.05 15.25 14.06
C LYS A 302 -4.12 14.30 14.83
N ALA A 303 -3.23 13.59 14.14
CA ALA A 303 -2.23 12.72 14.73
C ALA A 303 -0.98 13.45 15.24
N GLY A 304 -0.90 14.78 15.11
CA GLY A 304 0.25 15.58 15.52
C GLY A 304 1.50 15.36 14.65
N ILE A 305 1.27 15.21 13.34
CA ILE A 305 2.31 14.95 12.32
C ILE A 305 2.26 16.01 11.24
#